data_e4dfa16060e5cab37f304ce0155deb27
#
_entry.id   e4dfa16060e5cab37f304ce0155deb27
#
_cell.length_a   1.000
_cell.length_b   1.000
_cell.length_c   1.000
_cell.angle_alpha   90.00
_cell.angle_beta   90.00
_cell.angle_gamma   90.00
#
_symmetry.space_group_name_H-M   'P 1'
#
loop_
_entity.id
_entity.type
_entity.pdbx_description
1 polymer ?
#
loop_
_entity_poly.entity_id
_entity_poly.type
_entity_poly.pdbx_seq_one_letter_code
_entity_poly.pdbx_strand_id
1 'polypeptide(L)'
;MKFNLKEIRIEMGLFDFDVVCVIGDYKNLGKYIQWKFEDDSFDPEDFDMKYECRGKCCFKKGYVPVIWIPKKPRTPREYATLAHEALHAVYHLFDWANLPMTRDTEEVMTHSMAHIINNILEDK
;
A
#
# COMPACT_ATOMS: atom_id res chain seq x y z
N MET A 1 -0.54 9.92 15.81
CA MET A 1 0.01 9.73 14.46
C MET A 1 -0.21 10.98 13.63
N LYS A 2 0.75 11.35 12.78
CA LYS A 2 0.60 12.49 11.88
C LYS A 2 -0.55 12.25 10.88
N PHE A 3 -1.29 13.30 10.56
CA PHE A 3 -2.36 13.32 9.56
C PHE A 3 -3.60 12.50 9.93
N ASN A 4 -3.74 12.04 11.18
CA ASN A 4 -4.88 11.23 11.65
C ASN A 4 -5.09 9.95 10.82
N LEU A 5 -4.00 9.36 10.35
CA LEU A 5 -3.99 8.08 9.67
C LEU A 5 -3.25 7.06 10.52
N LYS A 6 -3.81 5.85 10.64
CA LYS A 6 -3.13 4.75 11.30
C LYS A 6 -2.11 4.16 10.34
N GLU A 7 -0.84 4.14 10.73
CA GLU A 7 0.24 3.58 9.92
C GLU A 7 0.60 2.18 10.42
N ILE A 8 0.63 1.22 9.51
CA ILE A 8 1.08 -0.15 9.76
C ILE A 8 2.29 -0.38 8.87
N ARG A 9 3.45 -0.60 9.48
CA ARG A 9 4.67 -0.93 8.75
C ARG A 9 4.81 -2.45 8.64
N ILE A 10 4.98 -2.94 7.44
CA ILE A 10 5.09 -4.36 7.15
C ILE A 10 6.49 -4.64 6.62
N GLU A 11 7.27 -5.37 7.40
CA GLU A 11 8.62 -5.75 6.99
C GLU A 11 8.55 -6.86 5.94
N MET A 12 9.14 -6.60 4.78
CA MET A 12 9.21 -7.55 3.67
C MET A 12 10.63 -8.12 3.61
N GLY A 13 10.95 -9.02 4.54
CA GLY A 13 12.32 -9.50 4.74
C GLY A 13 13.05 -9.95 3.48
N LEU A 14 12.34 -10.58 2.54
CA LEU A 14 12.92 -11.07 1.29
C LEU A 14 13.42 -9.91 0.40
N PHE A 15 12.76 -8.78 0.45
CA PHE A 15 13.07 -7.63 -0.40
C PHE A 15 13.97 -6.60 0.27
N ASP A 16 14.24 -6.75 1.57
CA ASP A 16 14.94 -5.74 2.37
C ASP A 16 14.30 -4.35 2.20
N PHE A 17 12.98 -4.31 2.14
CA PHE A 17 12.18 -3.13 1.84
C PHE A 17 10.82 -3.30 2.49
N ASP A 18 10.29 -2.26 3.09
CA ASP A 18 9.00 -2.33 3.77
C ASP A 18 7.84 -2.00 2.83
N VAL A 19 6.65 -2.43 3.23
CA VAL A 19 5.39 -1.91 2.70
C VAL A 19 4.69 -1.20 3.85
N VAL A 20 4.07 -0.07 3.58
CA VAL A 20 3.32 0.67 4.59
C VAL A 20 1.85 0.65 4.22
N CYS A 21 0.98 0.34 5.18
CA CYS A 21 -0.45 0.50 5.02
C CYS A 21 -0.93 1.64 5.92
N VAL A 22 -1.70 2.56 5.37
CA VAL A 22 -2.32 3.63 6.14
C VAL A 22 -3.83 3.50 6.07
N ILE A 23 -4.47 3.66 7.21
CA ILE A 23 -5.92 3.49 7.37
C ILE A 23 -6.51 4.79 7.89
N GLY A 24 -7.52 5.30 7.24
CA GLY A 24 -8.24 6.48 7.68
C GLY A 24 -8.87 7.27 6.53
N ASP A 25 -9.19 8.52 6.82
CA ASP A 25 -9.90 9.37 5.88
C ASP A 25 -9.03 9.74 4.68
N TYR A 26 -9.57 9.54 3.50
CA TYR A 26 -8.88 9.81 2.23
C TYR A 26 -8.36 11.25 2.12
N LYS A 27 -9.10 12.21 2.64
CA LYS A 27 -8.71 13.63 2.55
C LYS A 27 -7.35 13.92 3.21
N ASN A 28 -6.90 13.04 4.10
CA ASN A 28 -5.62 13.18 4.78
C ASN A 28 -4.47 12.49 4.03
N LEU A 29 -4.82 11.68 3.02
CA LEU A 29 -3.82 10.86 2.33
C LEU A 29 -2.85 11.70 1.50
N GLY A 30 -3.33 12.70 0.79
CA GLY A 30 -2.48 13.52 -0.07
C GLY A 30 -1.32 14.16 0.68
N LYS A 31 -1.60 14.78 1.83
CA LYS A 31 -0.58 15.41 2.67
C LYS A 31 0.38 14.38 3.25
N TYR A 32 -0.16 13.21 3.64
CA TYR A 32 0.66 12.11 4.13
C TYR A 32 1.66 11.65 3.06
N ILE A 33 1.19 11.45 1.84
CA ILE A 33 2.03 10.99 0.73
C ILE A 33 3.10 12.03 0.39
N GLN A 34 2.72 13.31 0.35
CA GLN A 34 3.67 14.39 0.12
C GLN A 34 4.81 14.36 1.15
N TRP A 35 4.45 14.20 2.42
CA TRP A 35 5.42 14.09 3.50
C TRP A 35 6.25 12.80 3.40
N LYS A 36 5.59 11.65 3.16
CA LYS A 36 6.24 10.34 3.15
C LYS A 36 7.25 10.20 2.02
N PHE A 37 6.90 10.73 0.84
CA PHE A 37 7.76 10.68 -0.34
C PHE A 37 8.68 11.89 -0.47
N GLU A 38 8.65 12.80 0.50
CA GLU A 38 9.50 14.00 0.51
C GLU A 38 9.41 14.78 -0.80
N ASP A 39 8.19 14.92 -1.34
CA ASP A 39 7.96 15.49 -2.65
C ASP A 39 6.95 16.65 -2.58
N ASP A 40 7.47 17.87 -2.47
CA ASP A 40 6.66 19.08 -2.37
C ASP A 40 5.95 19.42 -3.69
N SER A 41 6.39 18.84 -4.81
CA SER A 41 5.72 19.03 -6.10
C SER A 41 4.45 18.19 -6.22
N PHE A 42 4.28 17.22 -5.32
CA PHE A 42 3.13 16.35 -5.26
C PHE A 42 1.92 17.15 -4.76
N ASP A 43 0.90 17.28 -5.58
CA ASP A 43 -0.29 18.05 -5.22
C ASP A 43 -1.27 17.20 -4.43
N PRO A 44 -1.53 17.52 -3.13
CA PRO A 44 -2.51 16.78 -2.35
C PRO A 44 -3.91 16.79 -2.95
N GLU A 45 -4.26 17.80 -3.76
CA GLU A 45 -5.55 17.88 -4.43
C GLU A 45 -5.72 16.85 -5.54
N ASP A 46 -4.63 16.28 -6.07
CA ASP A 46 -4.70 15.18 -7.01
C ASP A 46 -5.36 13.93 -6.41
N PHE A 47 -5.49 13.91 -5.09
CA PHE A 47 -6.23 12.89 -4.36
C PHE A 47 -7.67 13.30 -4.09
N ASP A 48 -8.11 14.44 -4.64
CA ASP A 48 -9.49 14.85 -4.51
C ASP A 48 -10.39 13.86 -5.25
N MET A 49 -11.35 13.31 -4.52
CA MET A 49 -12.17 12.22 -5.03
C MET A 49 -13.36 12.72 -5.80
N LYS A 50 -13.25 12.63 -7.11
CA LYS A 50 -14.42 12.67 -7.99
C LYS A 50 -15.15 11.34 -8.02
N TYR A 51 -14.50 10.28 -7.52
CA TYR A 51 -15.01 8.92 -7.52
C TYR A 51 -14.84 8.32 -6.15
N GLU A 52 -15.76 7.43 -5.79
CA GLU A 52 -15.65 6.65 -4.57
C GLU A 52 -14.45 5.71 -4.66
N CYS A 53 -13.31 6.15 -4.15
CA CYS A 53 -12.11 5.34 -4.10
C CYS A 53 -12.11 4.51 -2.82
N ARG A 54 -11.99 3.19 -2.95
CA ARG A 54 -12.08 2.26 -1.82
C ARG A 54 -10.73 1.80 -1.30
N GLY A 55 -9.71 2.08 -2.06
CA GLY A 55 -8.34 1.76 -1.73
C GLY A 55 -7.42 2.35 -2.77
N LYS A 56 -6.15 2.49 -2.43
CA LYS A 56 -5.14 3.03 -3.34
C LYS A 56 -3.77 2.50 -2.97
N CYS A 57 -2.92 2.28 -3.96
CA CYS A 57 -1.51 2.03 -3.74
C CYS A 57 -0.71 3.16 -4.36
N CYS A 58 0.07 3.83 -3.54
CA CYS A 58 0.93 4.94 -3.96
C CYS A 58 2.37 4.51 -3.91
N PHE A 59 3.15 4.91 -4.90
CA PHE A 59 4.56 4.57 -4.94
C PHE A 59 5.37 5.69 -5.60
N LYS A 60 6.63 5.75 -5.24
CA LYS A 60 7.62 6.61 -5.86
C LYS A 60 8.92 5.82 -5.91
N LYS A 61 9.65 5.90 -7.02
CA LYS A 61 10.93 5.19 -7.17
C LYS A 61 11.88 5.54 -6.02
N GLY A 62 12.42 4.52 -5.36
CA GLY A 62 13.31 4.69 -4.22
C GLY A 62 12.61 4.81 -2.88
N TYR A 63 11.28 4.76 -2.84
CA TYR A 63 10.48 4.84 -1.62
C TYR A 63 9.61 3.60 -1.45
N VAL A 64 9.20 3.34 -0.20
CA VAL A 64 8.34 2.20 0.11
C VAL A 64 6.96 2.41 -0.52
N PRO A 65 6.32 1.35 -1.05
CA PRO A 65 4.93 1.48 -1.49
C PRO A 65 4.01 1.70 -0.30
N VAL A 66 3.00 2.54 -0.49
CA VAL A 66 2.01 2.87 0.53
C VAL A 66 0.64 2.42 0.05
N ILE A 67 0.02 1.52 0.80
CA ILE A 67 -1.36 1.09 0.58
C ILE A 67 -2.25 1.94 1.49
N TRP A 68 -3.31 2.52 0.91
CA TRP A 68 -4.34 3.20 1.69
C TRP A 68 -5.65 2.44 1.58
N ILE A 69 -6.32 2.28 2.72
CA ILE A 69 -7.71 1.81 2.80
C ILE A 69 -8.43 2.69 3.83
N PRO A 70 -9.74 2.93 3.67
CA PRO A 70 -10.47 3.82 4.58
C PRO A 70 -10.67 3.23 5.97
N LYS A 71 -10.76 1.92 6.06
CA LYS A 71 -10.96 1.18 7.30
C LYS A 71 -10.52 -0.26 7.13
N LYS A 72 -10.37 -0.96 8.26
CA LYS A 72 -10.06 -2.38 8.24
C LYS A 72 -11.19 -3.16 7.54
N PRO A 73 -10.88 -4.08 6.60
CA PRO A 73 -11.91 -4.80 5.84
C PRO A 73 -12.84 -5.63 6.72
N ARG A 74 -14.13 -5.61 6.39
CA ARG A 74 -15.16 -6.44 7.04
C ARG A 74 -16.07 -7.14 6.06
N THR A 75 -16.13 -6.68 4.80
CA THR A 75 -16.99 -7.26 3.78
C THR A 75 -16.15 -7.91 2.68
N PRO A 76 -16.72 -8.86 1.91
CA PRO A 76 -15.99 -9.45 0.79
C PRO A 76 -15.42 -8.42 -0.18
N ARG A 77 -16.16 -7.36 -0.43
CA ARG A 77 -15.73 -6.29 -1.34
C ARG A 77 -14.52 -5.53 -0.78
N GLU A 78 -14.52 -5.28 0.51
CA GLU A 78 -13.41 -4.60 1.19
C GLU A 78 -12.16 -5.49 1.22
N TYR A 79 -12.30 -6.80 1.43
CA TYR A 79 -11.19 -7.74 1.34
C TYR A 79 -10.63 -7.80 -0.09
N ALA A 80 -11.51 -7.81 -1.09
CA ALA A 80 -11.09 -7.80 -2.49
C ALA A 80 -10.30 -6.53 -2.82
N THR A 81 -10.72 -5.37 -2.31
CA THR A 81 -10.01 -4.11 -2.50
C THR A 81 -8.62 -4.17 -1.87
N LEU A 82 -8.52 -4.69 -0.64
CA LEU A 82 -7.22 -4.85 0.01
C LEU A 82 -6.30 -5.75 -0.81
N ALA A 83 -6.80 -6.88 -1.30
CA ALA A 83 -6.02 -7.80 -2.14
C ALA A 83 -5.54 -7.10 -3.43
N HIS A 84 -6.42 -6.31 -4.05
CA HIS A 84 -6.09 -5.55 -5.25
C HIS A 84 -4.91 -4.59 -5.00
N GLU A 85 -4.98 -3.83 -3.91
CA GLU A 85 -3.93 -2.88 -3.57
C GLU A 85 -2.64 -3.58 -3.11
N ALA A 86 -2.76 -4.72 -2.43
CA ALA A 86 -1.60 -5.52 -2.05
C ALA A 86 -0.86 -6.05 -3.28
N LEU A 87 -1.59 -6.42 -4.34
CA LEU A 87 -0.95 -6.87 -5.59
C LEU A 87 -0.15 -5.73 -6.23
N HIS A 88 -0.68 -4.51 -6.24
CA HIS A 88 0.07 -3.36 -6.72
C HIS A 88 1.37 -3.16 -5.94
N ALA A 89 1.32 -3.28 -4.61
CA ALA A 89 2.51 -3.14 -3.78
C ALA A 89 3.54 -4.23 -4.09
N VAL A 90 3.11 -5.47 -4.26
CA VAL A 90 4.00 -6.59 -4.62
C VAL A 90 4.62 -6.37 -6.00
N TYR A 91 3.84 -5.88 -6.95
CA TYR A 91 4.35 -5.53 -8.28
C TYR A 91 5.51 -4.52 -8.17
N HIS A 92 5.37 -3.50 -7.34
CA HIS A 92 6.42 -2.50 -7.16
C HIS A 92 7.66 -3.07 -6.47
N LEU A 93 7.49 -3.99 -5.52
CA LEU A 93 8.61 -4.68 -4.90
C LEU A 93 9.38 -5.53 -5.92
N PHE A 94 8.67 -6.23 -6.79
CA PHE A 94 9.28 -7.04 -7.85
C PHE A 94 10.04 -6.16 -8.84
N ASP A 95 9.43 -5.04 -9.23
CA ASP A 95 10.06 -4.08 -10.15
C ASP A 95 11.33 -3.50 -9.52
N TRP A 96 11.26 -3.09 -8.24
CA TRP A 96 12.42 -2.59 -7.50
C TRP A 96 13.55 -3.62 -7.43
N ALA A 97 13.20 -4.89 -7.15
CA ALA A 97 14.17 -5.97 -7.04
C ALA A 97 14.61 -6.53 -8.41
N ASN A 98 14.07 -5.98 -9.49
CA ASN A 98 14.31 -6.46 -10.86
C ASN A 98 13.97 -7.94 -11.05
N LEU A 99 12.87 -8.37 -10.41
CA LEU A 99 12.33 -9.71 -10.54
C LEU A 99 11.17 -9.73 -11.52
N PRO A 100 11.15 -10.65 -12.49
CA PRO A 100 9.99 -10.79 -13.37
C PRO A 100 8.84 -11.49 -12.64
N MET A 101 7.60 -11.11 -12.96
CA MET A 101 6.42 -11.82 -12.49
C MET A 101 6.12 -12.97 -13.45
N THR A 102 6.70 -14.13 -13.18
CA THR A 102 6.59 -15.33 -14.02
C THR A 102 6.15 -16.51 -13.18
N ARG A 103 5.95 -17.65 -13.83
CA ARG A 103 5.64 -18.90 -13.12
C ARG A 103 6.73 -19.25 -12.09
N ASP A 104 7.99 -18.95 -12.41
CA ASP A 104 9.12 -19.28 -11.52
C ASP A 104 9.14 -18.42 -10.25
N THR A 105 8.52 -17.23 -10.28
CA THR A 105 8.44 -16.31 -9.15
C THR A 105 7.06 -16.26 -8.51
N GLU A 106 6.13 -17.08 -8.96
CA GLU A 106 4.73 -17.08 -8.49
C GLU A 106 4.63 -17.30 -6.99
N GLU A 107 5.40 -18.22 -6.43
CA GLU A 107 5.37 -18.50 -4.99
C GLU A 107 5.83 -17.29 -4.17
N VAL A 108 6.86 -16.58 -4.63
CA VAL A 108 7.33 -15.36 -3.98
C VAL A 108 6.22 -14.29 -3.99
N MET A 109 5.54 -14.15 -5.12
CA MET A 109 4.45 -13.20 -5.28
C MET A 109 3.29 -13.53 -4.33
N THR A 110 2.84 -14.78 -4.29
CA THR A 110 1.70 -15.19 -3.47
C THR A 110 2.03 -15.12 -1.99
N HIS A 111 3.21 -15.54 -1.57
CA HIS A 111 3.65 -15.40 -0.18
C HIS A 111 3.76 -13.93 0.24
N SER A 112 4.26 -13.07 -0.64
CA SER A 112 4.36 -11.63 -0.36
C SER A 112 2.99 -11.01 -0.17
N MET A 113 2.02 -11.35 -1.03
CA MET A 113 0.65 -10.88 -0.88
C MET A 113 0.00 -11.36 0.42
N ALA A 114 0.14 -12.65 0.74
CA ALA A 114 -0.40 -13.22 1.96
C ALA A 114 0.20 -12.54 3.20
N HIS A 115 1.50 -12.29 3.18
CA HIS A 115 2.20 -11.63 4.27
C HIS A 115 1.67 -10.20 4.50
N ILE A 116 1.49 -9.43 3.44
CA ILE A 116 0.95 -8.07 3.53
C ILE A 116 -0.47 -8.10 4.12
N ILE A 117 -1.33 -8.93 3.53
CA ILE A 117 -2.74 -9.01 3.93
C ILE A 117 -2.86 -9.45 5.39
N ASN A 118 -2.13 -10.49 5.78
CA ASN A 118 -2.18 -11.02 7.15
C ASN A 118 -1.73 -9.97 8.16
N ASN A 119 -0.65 -9.23 7.86
CA ASN A 119 -0.16 -8.20 8.77
C ASN A 119 -1.18 -7.07 8.96
N ILE A 120 -1.89 -6.70 7.91
CA ILE A 120 -2.92 -5.67 7.99
C ILE A 120 -4.12 -6.16 8.79
N LEU A 121 -4.57 -7.39 8.55
CA LEU A 121 -5.75 -7.95 9.21
C LEU A 121 -5.49 -8.29 10.69
N GLU A 122 -4.28 -8.68 11.04
CA GLU A 122 -3.90 -9.04 12.40
C GLU A 122 -3.53 -7.83 13.26
N ASP A 123 -3.32 -6.69 12.66
CA ASP A 123 -2.99 -5.47 13.39
C ASP A 123 -4.18 -5.02 14.24
N LYS A 124 -3.89 -4.63 15.49
CA LYS A 124 -4.94 -4.30 16.48
C LYS A 124 -5.25 -2.81 16.50
#